data_b0265d782b6d06cc928bdf553961a6a1
#
_entry.id   b0265d782b6d06cc928bdf553961a6a1
#
_cell.length_a   1.000
_cell.length_b   1.000
_cell.length_c   1.000
_cell.angle_alpha   90.00
_cell.angle_beta   90.00
_cell.angle_gamma   90.00
#
_symmetry.space_group_name_H-M   'P 1'
#
loop_
_entity.id
_entity.type
_entity.pdbx_description
1 polymer ?
#
loop_
_entity_poly.entity_id
_entity_poly.type
_entity_poly.pdbx_seq_one_letter_code
_entity_poly.pdbx_strand_id
1 'polypeptide(L)'
;MNDLIKLKLVTEDEAECLHRLQVEAFMPLYEKYQDDDTSPAKESLKKVTEKIIDTNSDYYFVVFHGEKVGGVRVSRHKGEKVYKDVNWISPIFVIPKFQNKGIASTVIEQLFDIYPDTIEWRLDTIKQEKGNCYLYEKCDFVRTGEEIVVNKKMTLVKYVKNCISVRRFTEEDAEEVSKLVVRNFLEVNSKDYGIATMEKLAKVYDSGKVLNIANYAHMYVFEWNGKIVGTGSISSFWGSKTESILLTI
;
A
#
# COMPACT_ATOMS: atom_id res chain seq x y z
N MET A 1 -9.25 -0.30 22.72
CA MET A 1 -7.81 0.03 22.60
C MET A 1 -7.56 1.12 21.54
N ASN A 2 -8.34 1.15 20.45
CA ASN A 2 -8.16 2.16 19.38
C ASN A 2 -8.31 3.62 19.84
N ASP A 3 -9.20 3.92 20.78
CA ASP A 3 -9.41 5.30 21.28
C ASP A 3 -8.23 5.89 22.08
N LEU A 4 -7.28 5.05 22.48
CA LEU A 4 -6.13 5.43 23.30
C LEU A 4 -4.88 5.75 22.49
N ILE A 5 -4.86 5.35 21.20
CA ILE A 5 -3.74 5.61 20.28
C ILE A 5 -4.21 6.64 19.25
N LYS A 6 -3.45 7.72 19.13
CA LYS A 6 -3.72 8.80 18.17
C LYS A 6 -2.47 9.13 17.36
N LEU A 7 -2.67 9.42 16.09
CA LEU A 7 -1.65 10.00 15.22
C LEU A 7 -1.80 11.51 15.22
N LYS A 8 -0.70 12.23 15.57
CA LYS A 8 -0.64 13.69 15.54
C LYS A 8 0.43 14.11 14.54
N LEU A 9 0.06 14.87 13.52
CA LEU A 9 1.02 15.39 12.55
C LEU A 9 2.12 16.18 13.29
N VAL A 10 3.37 15.94 12.92
CA VAL A 10 4.55 16.60 13.49
C VAL A 10 4.74 17.93 12.79
N THR A 11 4.96 19.00 13.58
CA THR A 11 5.34 20.32 13.07
C THR A 11 6.86 20.49 13.12
N GLU A 12 7.41 21.46 12.35
CA GLU A 12 8.86 21.66 12.26
C GLU A 12 9.49 21.98 13.62
N ASP A 13 8.83 22.76 14.47
CA ASP A 13 9.27 23.11 15.82
C ASP A 13 9.30 21.91 16.79
N GLU A 14 8.64 20.81 16.45
CA GLU A 14 8.65 19.55 17.22
C GLU A 14 9.75 18.56 16.75
N ALA A 15 10.59 18.93 15.77
CA ALA A 15 11.60 18.06 15.18
C ALA A 15 12.58 17.48 16.20
N GLU A 16 13.05 18.25 17.18
CA GLU A 16 13.93 17.76 18.24
C GLU A 16 13.27 16.66 19.09
N CYS A 17 11.99 16.85 19.41
CA CYS A 17 11.23 15.85 20.17
C CYS A 17 11.11 14.54 19.39
N LEU A 18 10.76 14.61 18.11
CA LEU A 18 10.67 13.44 17.25
C LEU A 18 12.01 12.74 17.10
N HIS A 19 13.07 13.51 16.82
CA HIS A 19 14.42 12.97 16.66
C HIS A 19 14.89 12.22 17.91
N ARG A 20 14.68 12.77 19.11
CA ARG A 20 15.02 12.10 20.36
C ARG A 20 14.30 10.76 20.53
N LEU A 21 12.98 10.71 20.25
CA LEU A 21 12.21 9.46 20.29
C LEU A 21 12.68 8.47 19.25
N GLN A 22 13.05 8.93 18.05
CA GLN A 22 13.59 8.09 16.99
C GLN A 22 14.92 7.46 17.41
N VAL A 23 15.85 8.26 17.94
CA VAL A 23 17.13 7.76 18.45
C VAL A 23 16.92 6.73 19.56
N GLU A 24 16.06 7.03 20.56
CA GLU A 24 15.74 6.10 21.65
C GLU A 24 15.19 4.76 21.13
N ALA A 25 14.28 4.81 20.14
CA ALA A 25 13.64 3.61 19.61
C ALA A 25 14.60 2.74 18.77
N PHE A 26 15.50 3.36 18.01
CA PHE A 26 16.38 2.64 17.08
C PHE A 26 17.78 2.34 17.63
N MET A 27 18.19 2.96 18.73
CA MET A 27 19.52 2.72 19.31
C MET A 27 19.80 1.24 19.61
N PRO A 28 18.88 0.44 20.18
CA PRO A 28 19.11 -0.99 20.39
C PRO A 28 19.37 -1.77 19.10
N LEU A 29 18.71 -1.39 18.00
CA LEU A 29 18.94 -2.00 16.69
C LEU A 29 20.30 -1.58 16.11
N TYR A 30 20.67 -0.30 16.28
CA TYR A 30 21.99 0.18 15.86
C TYR A 30 23.11 -0.54 16.61
N GLU A 31 23.03 -0.68 17.93
CA GLU A 31 24.01 -1.42 18.72
C GLU A 31 24.15 -2.88 18.28
N LYS A 32 23.03 -3.51 17.90
CA LYS A 32 23.01 -4.91 17.43
C LYS A 32 23.60 -5.09 16.04
N TYR A 33 23.21 -4.21 15.09
CA TYR A 33 23.52 -4.38 13.66
C TYR A 33 24.64 -3.51 13.15
N GLN A 34 24.98 -2.42 13.85
CA GLN A 34 26.06 -1.50 13.51
C GLN A 34 25.95 -0.97 12.07
N ASP A 35 24.75 -0.52 11.72
CA ASP A 35 24.46 0.09 10.43
C ASP A 35 24.63 1.61 10.54
N ASP A 36 25.80 2.09 10.10
CA ASP A 36 26.13 3.52 10.13
C ASP A 36 25.48 4.31 8.99
N ASP A 37 25.09 3.64 7.90
CA ASP A 37 24.66 4.30 6.67
C ASP A 37 23.16 4.55 6.62
N THR A 38 22.35 3.58 7.09
CA THR A 38 20.89 3.62 6.91
C THR A 38 20.09 3.65 8.21
N SER A 39 20.75 3.46 9.37
CA SER A 39 20.08 3.41 10.67
C SER A 39 19.41 4.74 11.03
N PRO A 40 18.10 4.74 11.34
CA PRO A 40 17.43 5.96 11.82
C PRO A 40 17.99 6.50 13.14
N ALA A 41 18.68 5.68 13.95
CA ALA A 41 19.38 6.13 15.17
C ALA A 41 20.55 7.09 14.88
N LYS A 42 21.10 7.05 13.66
CA LYS A 42 22.24 7.86 13.23
C LYS A 42 21.83 9.05 12.35
N GLU A 43 20.55 9.19 12.06
CA GLU A 43 20.08 10.35 11.30
C GLU A 43 20.30 11.65 12.10
N SER A 44 20.79 12.68 11.43
CA SER A 44 20.92 14.00 12.04
C SER A 44 19.54 14.66 12.25
N LEU A 45 19.45 15.57 13.21
CA LEU A 45 18.26 16.40 13.41
C LEU A 45 17.85 17.11 12.10
N LYS A 46 18.84 17.66 11.36
CA LYS A 46 18.60 18.30 10.06
C LYS A 46 17.87 17.37 9.11
N LYS A 47 18.31 16.10 8.96
CA LYS A 47 17.68 15.13 8.06
C LYS A 47 16.26 14.76 8.51
N VAL A 48 16.01 14.69 9.81
CA VAL A 48 14.66 14.48 10.36
C VAL A 48 13.76 15.67 10.08
N THR A 49 14.25 16.90 10.26
CA THR A 49 13.52 18.13 9.92
C THR A 49 13.18 18.19 8.42
N GLU A 50 14.14 17.89 7.55
CA GLU A 50 13.89 17.80 6.09
C GLU A 50 12.76 16.83 5.75
N LYS A 51 12.66 15.69 6.45
CA LYS A 51 11.58 14.71 6.28
C LYS A 51 10.22 15.21 6.79
N ILE A 52 10.21 16.09 7.80
CA ILE A 52 8.98 16.68 8.36
C ILE A 52 8.40 17.72 7.40
N ILE A 53 9.25 18.55 6.79
CA ILE A 53 8.81 19.62 5.88
C ILE A 53 8.63 19.16 4.43
N ASP A 54 8.96 17.92 4.12
CA ASP A 54 8.82 17.34 2.78
C ASP A 54 7.35 17.20 2.39
N THR A 55 6.92 17.93 1.36
CA THR A 55 5.53 17.97 0.86
C THR A 55 5.03 16.62 0.31
N ASN A 56 5.93 15.69 0.02
CA ASN A 56 5.60 14.33 -0.43
C ASN A 56 5.60 13.31 0.71
N SER A 57 5.66 13.75 1.95
CA SER A 57 5.56 12.87 3.10
C SER A 57 4.83 13.54 4.27
N ASP A 58 4.27 12.70 5.12
CA ASP A 58 3.66 13.11 6.36
C ASP A 58 4.32 12.36 7.51
N TYR A 59 4.77 13.08 8.54
CA TYR A 59 5.35 12.47 9.72
C TYR A 59 4.42 12.68 10.90
N TYR A 60 4.06 11.59 11.58
CA TYR A 60 3.16 11.62 12.74
C TYR A 60 3.88 11.19 14.01
N PHE A 61 3.59 11.85 15.13
CA PHE A 61 3.78 11.25 16.44
C PHE A 61 2.76 10.15 16.66
N VAL A 62 3.21 9.05 17.25
CA VAL A 62 2.36 8.05 17.87
C VAL A 62 2.13 8.49 19.31
N VAL A 63 0.88 8.83 19.64
CA VAL A 63 0.46 9.27 20.97
C VAL A 63 -0.35 8.16 21.63
N PHE A 64 0.09 7.71 22.80
CA PHE A 64 -0.57 6.68 23.59
C PHE A 64 -0.88 7.20 25.00
N HIS A 65 -2.15 7.21 25.41
CA HIS A 65 -2.59 7.83 26.66
C HIS A 65 -2.13 9.29 26.85
N GLY A 66 -2.03 10.06 25.77
CA GLY A 66 -1.58 11.44 25.80
C GLY A 66 -0.06 11.65 25.81
N GLU A 67 0.73 10.57 25.91
CA GLU A 67 2.20 10.59 25.85
C GLU A 67 2.68 10.31 24.41
N LYS A 68 3.66 11.06 23.91
CA LYS A 68 4.33 10.79 22.65
C LYS A 68 5.28 9.59 22.83
N VAL A 69 4.96 8.45 22.24
CA VAL A 69 5.66 7.18 22.46
C VAL A 69 6.39 6.65 21.22
N GLY A 70 6.29 7.36 20.11
CA GLY A 70 6.94 6.94 18.87
C GLY A 70 6.59 7.86 17.71
N GLY A 71 6.85 7.38 16.50
CA GLY A 71 6.53 8.09 15.27
C GLY A 71 6.32 7.16 14.09
N VAL A 72 5.64 7.67 13.07
CA VAL A 72 5.49 7.01 11.79
C VAL A 72 5.52 8.04 10.67
N ARG A 73 6.28 7.75 9.62
CA ARG A 73 6.32 8.55 8.40
C ARG A 73 5.69 7.77 7.25
N VAL A 74 4.80 8.45 6.54
CA VAL A 74 4.26 8.01 5.25
C VAL A 74 4.90 8.85 4.17
N SER A 75 5.51 8.21 3.17
CA SER A 75 6.18 8.88 2.06
C SER A 75 5.58 8.43 0.72
N ARG A 76 5.30 9.38 -0.15
CA ARG A 76 4.79 9.16 -1.52
C ARG A 76 5.90 9.11 -2.56
N HIS A 77 7.17 9.14 -2.14
CA HIS A 77 8.31 9.05 -3.06
C HIS A 77 9.38 8.07 -2.57
N LYS A 78 10.17 7.55 -3.51
CA LYS A 78 11.40 6.80 -3.23
C LYS A 78 12.54 7.40 -4.07
N GLY A 79 13.50 8.02 -3.40
CA GLY A 79 14.48 8.88 -4.06
C GLY A 79 13.78 10.09 -4.70
N GLU A 80 14.10 10.41 -5.95
CA GLU A 80 13.51 11.55 -6.69
C GLU A 80 12.14 11.24 -7.31
N LYS A 81 11.74 9.96 -7.38
CA LYS A 81 10.49 9.53 -8.01
C LYS A 81 9.32 9.62 -7.06
N VAL A 82 8.30 10.40 -7.44
CA VAL A 82 7.01 10.50 -6.73
C VAL A 82 6.02 9.50 -7.34
N TYR A 83 5.27 8.82 -6.48
CA TYR A 83 4.24 7.86 -6.86
C TYR A 83 2.90 8.34 -6.29
N LYS A 84 1.91 8.51 -7.15
CA LYS A 84 0.62 9.09 -6.77
C LYS A 84 -0.19 8.18 -5.83
N ASP A 85 -0.17 6.88 -6.09
CA ASP A 85 -1.09 5.91 -5.46
C ASP A 85 -0.33 4.83 -4.66
N VAL A 86 0.97 5.07 -4.39
CA VAL A 86 1.83 4.16 -3.61
C VAL A 86 2.41 4.90 -2.42
N ASN A 87 2.22 4.36 -1.23
CA ASN A 87 2.74 4.91 0.01
C ASN A 87 3.78 3.99 0.64
N TRP A 88 4.86 4.58 1.15
CA TRP A 88 5.89 3.90 1.95
C TRP A 88 5.76 4.25 3.42
N ILE A 89 5.77 3.25 4.28
CA ILE A 89 5.92 3.43 5.72
C ILE A 89 7.42 3.36 6.04
N SER A 90 8.04 4.49 6.35
CA SER A 90 9.49 4.54 6.64
C SER A 90 9.94 5.84 7.30
N PRO A 91 10.31 5.80 8.59
CA PRO A 91 10.20 4.68 9.52
C PRO A 91 8.83 4.59 10.22
N ILE A 92 8.58 3.48 10.92
CA ILE A 92 7.61 3.33 12.01
C ILE A 92 8.34 2.84 13.25
N PHE A 93 8.10 3.49 14.40
CA PHE A 93 8.77 3.12 15.65
C PHE A 93 7.96 3.48 16.88
N VAL A 94 8.19 2.69 17.92
CA VAL A 94 7.70 2.91 19.29
C VAL A 94 8.88 2.74 20.23
N ILE A 95 9.07 3.64 21.19
CA ILE A 95 10.17 3.54 22.17
C ILE A 95 10.06 2.25 23.00
N PRO A 96 11.19 1.67 23.46
CA PRO A 96 11.22 0.33 24.07
C PRO A 96 10.21 0.10 25.21
N LYS A 97 10.02 1.09 26.06
CA LYS A 97 9.06 1.05 27.20
C LYS A 97 7.62 0.75 26.79
N PHE A 98 7.23 1.07 25.55
CA PHE A 98 5.86 0.91 25.03
C PHE A 98 5.71 -0.15 23.96
N GLN A 99 6.78 -0.85 23.60
CA GLN A 99 6.72 -1.96 22.64
C GLN A 99 5.91 -3.16 23.17
N ASN A 100 5.54 -4.08 22.28
CA ASN A 100 4.78 -5.29 22.57
C ASN A 100 3.37 -5.08 23.17
N LYS A 101 2.79 -3.89 22.96
CA LYS A 101 1.43 -3.53 23.42
C LYS A 101 0.43 -3.41 22.26
N GLY A 102 0.76 -3.88 21.05
CA GLY A 102 -0.10 -3.77 19.88
C GLY A 102 -0.16 -2.37 19.23
N ILE A 103 0.62 -1.39 19.76
CA ILE A 103 0.57 -0.01 19.29
C ILE A 103 0.89 0.09 17.80
N ALA A 104 1.95 -0.57 17.32
CA ALA A 104 2.37 -0.47 15.91
C ALA A 104 1.34 -1.05 14.94
N SER A 105 0.64 -2.15 15.28
CA SER A 105 -0.44 -2.69 14.44
C SER A 105 -1.61 -1.72 14.34
N THR A 106 -2.05 -1.14 15.46
CA THR A 106 -3.13 -0.13 15.44
C THR A 106 -2.74 1.12 14.66
N VAL A 107 -1.46 1.57 14.75
CA VAL A 107 -0.95 2.67 13.93
C VAL A 107 -1.06 2.36 12.44
N ILE A 108 -0.64 1.16 12.03
CA ILE A 108 -0.72 0.74 10.61
C ILE A 108 -2.18 0.70 10.13
N GLU A 109 -3.11 0.19 10.93
CA GLU A 109 -4.55 0.19 10.63
C GLU A 109 -5.08 1.63 10.47
N GLN A 110 -4.74 2.54 11.39
CA GLN A 110 -5.13 3.96 11.27
C GLN A 110 -4.57 4.64 10.02
N LEU A 111 -3.36 4.27 9.56
CA LEU A 111 -2.82 4.80 8.31
C LEU A 111 -3.67 4.38 7.09
N PHE A 112 -4.22 3.17 7.08
CA PHE A 112 -5.11 2.75 5.98
C PHE A 112 -6.39 3.60 5.94
N ASP A 113 -6.91 3.99 7.09
CA ASP A 113 -8.09 4.88 7.19
C ASP A 113 -7.76 6.33 6.78
N ILE A 114 -6.56 6.83 7.13
CA ILE A 114 -6.11 8.19 6.80
C ILE A 114 -5.81 8.33 5.30
N TYR A 115 -5.31 7.27 4.67
CA TYR A 115 -4.93 7.27 3.24
C TYR A 115 -5.76 6.27 2.43
N PRO A 116 -7.09 6.45 2.34
CA PRO A 116 -7.99 5.49 1.69
C PRO A 116 -7.70 5.33 0.19
N ASP A 117 -7.11 6.34 -0.44
CA ASP A 117 -6.81 6.33 -1.88
C ASP A 117 -5.51 5.60 -2.24
N THR A 118 -4.84 4.96 -1.26
CA THR A 118 -3.64 4.18 -1.51
C THR A 118 -3.96 2.87 -2.19
N ILE A 119 -3.35 2.62 -3.34
CA ILE A 119 -3.45 1.35 -4.07
C ILE A 119 -2.46 0.31 -3.53
N GLU A 120 -1.28 0.77 -3.12
CA GLU A 120 -0.23 -0.11 -2.65
C GLU A 120 0.57 0.53 -1.51
N TRP A 121 0.74 -0.23 -0.42
CA TRP A 121 1.64 0.11 0.67
C TRP A 121 2.93 -0.68 0.56
N ARG A 122 4.05 -0.02 0.84
CA ARG A 122 5.39 -0.62 0.86
C ARG A 122 6.14 -0.32 2.14
N LEU A 123 6.98 -1.24 2.55
CA LEU A 123 7.96 -1.02 3.62
C LEU A 123 9.14 -1.99 3.48
N ASP A 124 10.24 -1.61 4.12
CA ASP A 124 11.41 -2.46 4.28
C ASP A 124 11.63 -2.72 5.77
N THR A 125 12.06 -3.94 6.14
CA THR A 125 12.39 -4.26 7.54
C THR A 125 13.56 -5.22 7.64
N ILE A 126 14.16 -5.30 8.84
CA ILE A 126 15.28 -6.19 9.11
C ILE A 126 14.78 -7.64 9.15
N LYS A 127 15.31 -8.50 8.27
CA LYS A 127 14.95 -9.92 8.14
C LYS A 127 15.09 -10.69 9.46
N GLN A 128 16.10 -10.33 10.24
CA GLN A 128 16.43 -10.99 11.50
C GLN A 128 15.49 -10.59 12.65
N GLU A 129 14.78 -9.47 12.54
CA GLU A 129 13.77 -9.02 13.51
C GLU A 129 12.43 -9.70 13.25
N LYS A 130 12.29 -10.94 13.77
CA LYS A 130 11.11 -11.78 13.53
C LYS A 130 9.80 -11.16 14.04
N GLY A 131 9.87 -10.37 15.12
CA GLY A 131 8.73 -9.63 15.64
C GLY A 131 8.19 -8.61 14.66
N ASN A 132 9.08 -7.87 13.98
CA ASN A 132 8.69 -6.90 12.95
C ASN A 132 8.10 -7.61 11.72
N CYS A 133 8.76 -8.70 11.27
CA CYS A 133 8.23 -9.50 10.16
C CYS A 133 6.80 -10.00 10.46
N TYR A 134 6.59 -10.57 11.66
CA TYR A 134 5.27 -11.01 12.10
C TYR A 134 4.24 -9.89 12.17
N LEU A 135 4.63 -8.70 12.68
CA LEU A 135 3.76 -7.52 12.71
C LEU A 135 3.21 -7.19 11.32
N TYR A 136 4.09 -7.09 10.33
CA TYR A 136 3.69 -6.72 8.98
C TYR A 136 2.85 -7.82 8.31
N GLU A 137 3.24 -9.08 8.46
CA GLU A 137 2.47 -10.22 7.96
C GLU A 137 1.05 -10.27 8.57
N LYS A 138 0.90 -9.93 9.86
CA LYS A 138 -0.39 -9.80 10.54
C LYS A 138 -1.24 -8.63 10.01
N CYS A 139 -0.62 -7.59 9.46
CA CYS A 139 -1.30 -6.46 8.80
C CYS A 139 -1.49 -6.68 7.29
N ASP A 140 -1.44 -7.94 6.82
CA ASP A 140 -1.61 -8.39 5.43
C ASP A 140 -0.53 -7.89 4.45
N PHE A 141 0.65 -7.53 4.95
CA PHE A 141 1.78 -7.32 4.08
C PHE A 141 2.41 -8.65 3.67
N VAL A 142 2.81 -8.75 2.41
CA VAL A 142 3.43 -9.93 1.82
C VAL A 142 4.86 -9.60 1.42
N ARG A 143 5.79 -10.53 1.63
CA ARG A 143 7.18 -10.38 1.16
C ARG A 143 7.23 -10.42 -0.35
N THR A 144 7.98 -9.49 -0.94
CA THR A 144 8.21 -9.46 -2.40
C THR A 144 9.22 -10.51 -2.88
N GLY A 145 10.00 -11.09 -1.96
CA GLY A 145 11.15 -11.94 -2.27
C GLY A 145 12.45 -11.16 -2.47
N GLU A 146 12.40 -9.82 -2.56
CA GLU A 146 13.60 -9.00 -2.67
C GLU A 146 14.29 -8.84 -1.32
N GLU A 147 15.62 -9.00 -1.30
CA GLU A 147 16.46 -8.86 -0.13
C GLU A 147 17.63 -7.90 -0.43
N ILE A 148 17.97 -7.06 0.53
CA ILE A 148 19.12 -6.16 0.46
C ILE A 148 20.07 -6.49 1.61
N VAL A 149 21.25 -7.01 1.29
CA VAL A 149 22.32 -7.23 2.29
C VAL A 149 22.96 -5.89 2.62
N VAL A 150 22.71 -5.37 3.82
CA VAL A 150 23.29 -4.11 4.29
C VAL A 150 24.72 -4.35 4.80
N ASN A 151 24.88 -5.36 5.64
CA ASN A 151 26.19 -5.80 6.13
C ASN A 151 26.15 -7.28 6.55
N LYS A 152 27.24 -7.80 7.14
CA LYS A 152 27.33 -9.20 7.59
C LYS A 152 26.29 -9.61 8.63
N LYS A 153 25.69 -8.65 9.35
CA LYS A 153 24.74 -8.90 10.44
C LYS A 153 23.30 -8.60 10.03
N MET A 154 23.07 -7.77 8.99
CA MET A 154 21.76 -7.22 8.65
C MET A 154 21.41 -7.39 7.18
N THR A 155 20.23 -7.92 6.95
CA THR A 155 19.59 -8.00 5.64
C THR A 155 18.21 -7.36 5.76
N LEU A 156 17.84 -6.49 4.84
CA LEU A 156 16.50 -5.95 4.71
C LEU A 156 15.68 -6.86 3.79
N VAL A 157 14.40 -7.01 4.13
CA VAL A 157 13.38 -7.65 3.30
C VAL A 157 12.30 -6.64 2.99
N LYS A 158 11.80 -6.69 1.75
CA LYS A 158 10.75 -5.79 1.29
C LYS A 158 9.38 -6.43 1.42
N TYR A 159 8.44 -5.62 1.84
CA TYR A 159 7.03 -5.98 1.98
C TYR A 159 6.14 -5.07 1.17
N VAL A 160 5.06 -5.64 0.65
CA VAL A 160 4.02 -4.95 -0.09
C VAL A 160 2.65 -5.37 0.44
N LYS A 161 1.71 -4.43 0.49
CA LYS A 161 0.28 -4.69 0.69
C LYS A 161 -0.49 -4.02 -0.45
N ASN A 162 -1.12 -4.83 -1.30
CA ASN A 162 -2.03 -4.35 -2.32
C ASN A 162 -3.42 -4.10 -1.71
N CYS A 163 -3.98 -2.93 -1.96
CA CYS A 163 -5.32 -2.56 -1.53
C CYS A 163 -6.40 -2.93 -2.56
N ILE A 164 -5.99 -3.42 -3.73
CA ILE A 164 -6.90 -3.98 -4.73
C ILE A 164 -7.09 -5.46 -4.42
N SER A 165 -8.33 -5.88 -4.23
CA SER A 165 -8.73 -7.27 -4.12
C SER A 165 -9.23 -7.82 -5.45
N VAL A 166 -9.07 -9.12 -5.67
CA VAL A 166 -9.58 -9.82 -6.86
C VAL A 166 -10.52 -10.93 -6.40
N ARG A 167 -11.74 -10.94 -6.94
CA ARG A 167 -12.70 -12.01 -6.68
C ARG A 167 -13.42 -12.45 -7.94
N ARG A 168 -14.11 -13.59 -7.85
CA ARG A 168 -15.00 -14.04 -8.91
C ARG A 168 -16.12 -13.02 -9.11
N PHE A 169 -16.47 -12.80 -10.37
CA PHE A 169 -17.67 -12.07 -10.77
C PHE A 169 -18.93 -12.78 -10.25
N THR A 170 -19.92 -12.01 -9.83
CA THR A 170 -21.27 -12.45 -9.51
C THR A 170 -22.27 -11.72 -10.41
N GLU A 171 -23.50 -12.21 -10.53
CA GLU A 171 -24.54 -11.58 -11.38
C GLU A 171 -24.85 -10.14 -10.92
N GLU A 172 -24.70 -9.85 -9.63
CA GLU A 172 -24.93 -8.53 -9.03
C GLU A 172 -23.93 -7.47 -9.55
N ASP A 173 -22.76 -7.90 -10.02
CA ASP A 173 -21.72 -7.01 -10.54
C ASP A 173 -22.00 -6.54 -11.97
N ALA A 174 -22.94 -7.17 -12.67
CA ALA A 174 -23.11 -7.02 -14.11
C ALA A 174 -23.35 -5.57 -14.56
N GLU A 175 -24.11 -4.80 -13.78
CA GLU A 175 -24.39 -3.40 -14.10
C GLU A 175 -23.15 -2.50 -13.89
N GLU A 176 -22.42 -2.69 -12.80
CA GLU A 176 -21.21 -1.92 -12.50
C GLU A 176 -20.09 -2.24 -13.50
N VAL A 177 -19.90 -3.52 -13.82
CA VAL A 177 -18.95 -3.96 -14.84
C VAL A 177 -19.30 -3.39 -16.22
N SER A 178 -20.58 -3.42 -16.61
CA SER A 178 -21.02 -2.83 -17.88
C SER A 178 -20.68 -1.33 -17.94
N LYS A 179 -21.00 -0.57 -16.91
CA LYS A 179 -20.68 0.87 -16.82
C LYS A 179 -19.17 1.14 -16.91
N LEU A 180 -18.36 0.33 -16.21
CA LEU A 180 -16.92 0.43 -16.25
C LEU A 180 -16.36 0.21 -17.67
N VAL A 181 -16.80 -0.84 -18.35
CA VAL A 181 -16.37 -1.18 -19.71
C VAL A 181 -16.78 -0.12 -20.72
N VAL A 182 -18.03 0.35 -20.65
CA VAL A 182 -18.55 1.43 -21.50
C VAL A 182 -17.75 2.71 -21.32
N ARG A 183 -17.45 3.09 -20.08
CA ARG A 183 -16.58 4.25 -19.77
C ARG A 183 -15.20 4.06 -20.41
N ASN A 184 -14.60 2.89 -20.28
CA ASN A 184 -13.29 2.60 -20.86
C ASN A 184 -13.29 2.69 -22.40
N PHE A 185 -14.35 2.21 -23.06
CA PHE A 185 -14.51 2.38 -24.49
C PHE A 185 -14.51 3.85 -24.91
N LEU A 186 -15.26 4.70 -24.16
CA LEU A 186 -15.45 6.10 -24.55
C LEU A 186 -14.26 6.98 -24.15
N GLU A 187 -13.65 6.77 -23.00
CA GLU A 187 -12.61 7.65 -22.44
C GLU A 187 -11.17 7.21 -22.82
N VAL A 188 -10.95 5.92 -22.97
CA VAL A 188 -9.62 5.34 -23.22
C VAL A 188 -9.50 4.84 -24.65
N ASN A 189 -10.26 3.82 -25.02
CA ASN A 189 -10.10 3.11 -26.29
C ASN A 189 -10.52 3.96 -27.49
N SER A 190 -11.37 4.97 -27.29
CA SER A 190 -11.75 5.91 -28.36
C SER A 190 -10.56 6.67 -28.95
N LYS A 191 -9.48 6.84 -28.17
CA LYS A 191 -8.25 7.50 -28.65
C LYS A 191 -7.50 6.69 -29.70
N ASP A 192 -7.58 5.35 -29.60
CA ASP A 192 -6.86 4.45 -30.50
C ASP A 192 -7.76 3.93 -31.64
N TYR A 193 -9.04 3.67 -31.36
CA TYR A 193 -9.97 3.03 -32.30
C TYR A 193 -11.03 3.97 -32.88
N GLY A 194 -11.03 5.23 -32.47
CA GLY A 194 -11.97 6.27 -32.91
C GLY A 194 -13.31 6.23 -32.17
N ILE A 195 -13.83 7.42 -31.84
CA ILE A 195 -15.03 7.59 -31.00
C ILE A 195 -16.26 6.90 -31.59
N ALA A 196 -16.50 7.02 -32.92
CA ALA A 196 -17.65 6.44 -33.59
C ALA A 196 -17.72 4.90 -33.49
N THR A 197 -16.56 4.23 -33.47
CA THR A 197 -16.46 2.79 -33.27
C THR A 197 -16.78 2.42 -31.84
N MET A 198 -16.22 3.14 -30.88
CA MET A 198 -16.44 2.89 -29.47
C MET A 198 -17.86 3.17 -29.01
N GLU A 199 -18.52 4.22 -29.56
CA GLU A 199 -19.94 4.49 -29.30
C GLU A 199 -20.86 3.35 -29.78
N LYS A 200 -20.55 2.72 -30.90
CA LYS A 200 -21.31 1.55 -31.37
C LYS A 200 -21.18 0.38 -30.43
N LEU A 201 -19.97 0.12 -29.93
CA LEU A 201 -19.72 -0.94 -28.94
C LEU A 201 -20.41 -0.63 -27.60
N ALA A 202 -20.30 0.61 -27.13
CA ALA A 202 -20.91 1.06 -25.89
C ALA A 202 -22.44 0.86 -25.85
N LYS A 203 -23.13 1.07 -26.99
CA LYS A 203 -24.59 0.89 -27.09
C LYS A 203 -25.06 -0.55 -26.91
N VAL A 204 -24.20 -1.54 -27.16
CA VAL A 204 -24.55 -2.97 -27.09
C VAL A 204 -23.89 -3.67 -25.90
N TYR A 205 -23.08 -2.96 -25.12
CA TYR A 205 -22.37 -3.52 -23.99
C TYR A 205 -23.11 -3.22 -22.68
N ASP A 206 -24.29 -3.80 -22.53
CA ASP A 206 -25.13 -3.72 -21.34
C ASP A 206 -24.86 -4.85 -20.33
N SER A 207 -25.56 -4.84 -19.20
CA SER A 207 -25.45 -5.89 -18.18
C SER A 207 -25.79 -7.29 -18.71
N GLY A 208 -26.72 -7.39 -19.67
CA GLY A 208 -27.06 -8.65 -20.31
C GLY A 208 -25.91 -9.22 -21.14
N LYS A 209 -25.12 -8.35 -21.80
CA LYS A 209 -23.90 -8.75 -22.52
C LYS A 209 -22.83 -9.26 -21.55
N VAL A 210 -22.66 -8.60 -20.39
CA VAL A 210 -21.72 -9.03 -19.33
C VAL A 210 -22.10 -10.42 -18.80
N LEU A 211 -23.38 -10.63 -18.45
CA LEU A 211 -23.89 -11.92 -17.98
C LEU A 211 -23.69 -13.02 -19.05
N ASN A 212 -23.92 -12.71 -20.31
CA ASN A 212 -23.69 -13.66 -21.39
C ASN A 212 -22.21 -14.07 -21.47
N ILE A 213 -21.27 -13.13 -21.33
CA ILE A 213 -19.82 -13.45 -21.28
C ILE A 213 -19.50 -14.33 -20.07
N ALA A 214 -20.05 -14.02 -18.90
CA ALA A 214 -19.82 -14.78 -17.67
C ALA A 214 -20.31 -16.23 -17.74
N ASN A 215 -21.28 -16.55 -18.61
CA ASN A 215 -21.77 -17.92 -18.82
C ASN A 215 -20.75 -18.87 -19.47
N TYR A 216 -19.80 -18.35 -20.25
CA TYR A 216 -18.80 -19.17 -20.92
C TYR A 216 -17.35 -18.84 -20.55
N ALA A 217 -17.13 -17.76 -19.76
CA ALA A 217 -15.83 -17.33 -19.33
C ALA A 217 -15.71 -17.28 -17.81
N HIS A 218 -14.53 -17.57 -17.31
CA HIS A 218 -14.21 -17.33 -15.90
C HIS A 218 -13.92 -15.84 -15.71
N MET A 219 -14.93 -15.09 -15.28
CA MET A 219 -14.83 -13.65 -15.07
C MET A 219 -14.43 -13.32 -13.63
N TYR A 220 -13.60 -12.30 -13.48
CA TYR A 220 -13.12 -11.75 -12.23
C TYR A 220 -13.31 -10.24 -12.22
N VAL A 221 -13.51 -9.69 -11.03
CA VAL A 221 -13.54 -8.25 -10.78
C VAL A 221 -12.41 -7.86 -9.85
N PHE A 222 -11.88 -6.66 -10.08
CA PHE A 222 -10.87 -6.02 -9.25
C PHE A 222 -11.58 -4.94 -8.46
N GLU A 223 -11.53 -5.04 -7.14
CA GLU A 223 -12.20 -4.10 -6.24
C GLU A 223 -11.18 -3.26 -5.48
N TRP A 224 -11.49 -1.99 -5.34
CA TRP A 224 -10.79 -1.04 -4.52
C TRP A 224 -11.81 -0.16 -3.79
N ASN A 225 -11.71 -0.14 -2.44
CA ASN A 225 -12.65 0.58 -1.58
C ASN A 225 -14.13 0.27 -1.89
N GLY A 226 -14.45 -1.01 -2.10
CA GLY A 226 -15.80 -1.48 -2.36
C GLY A 226 -16.36 -1.08 -3.73
N LYS A 227 -15.52 -0.59 -4.66
CA LYS A 227 -15.91 -0.27 -6.04
C LYS A 227 -15.17 -1.17 -7.00
N ILE A 228 -15.83 -1.60 -8.06
CA ILE A 228 -15.21 -2.33 -9.15
C ILE A 228 -14.39 -1.35 -10.00
N VAL A 229 -13.06 -1.54 -10.03
CA VAL A 229 -12.11 -0.70 -10.75
C VAL A 229 -11.52 -1.39 -11.98
N GLY A 230 -11.77 -2.68 -12.13
CA GLY A 230 -11.32 -3.46 -13.27
C GLY A 230 -12.08 -4.77 -13.41
N THR A 231 -12.03 -5.35 -14.58
CA THR A 231 -12.55 -6.70 -14.85
C THR A 231 -11.64 -7.43 -15.83
N GLY A 232 -11.64 -8.76 -15.73
CA GLY A 232 -10.93 -9.61 -16.64
C GLY A 232 -11.61 -10.97 -16.74
N SER A 233 -11.53 -11.61 -17.89
CA SER A 233 -12.09 -12.93 -18.07
C SER A 233 -11.14 -13.87 -18.80
N ILE A 234 -11.22 -15.16 -18.46
CA ILE A 234 -10.46 -16.22 -19.08
C ILE A 234 -11.48 -17.20 -19.70
N SER A 235 -11.38 -17.44 -20.98
CA SER A 235 -12.19 -18.44 -21.65
C SER A 235 -11.32 -19.43 -22.44
N SER A 236 -11.82 -20.63 -22.72
CA SER A 236 -11.15 -21.53 -23.64
C SER A 236 -11.23 -20.99 -25.06
N PHE A 237 -10.11 -21.05 -25.76
CA PHE A 237 -10.03 -20.59 -27.16
C PHE A 237 -10.71 -21.58 -28.09
N TRP A 238 -11.80 -21.15 -28.77
CA TRP A 238 -12.42 -21.86 -29.95
C TRP A 238 -12.45 -23.40 -29.84
N GLY A 239 -12.81 -23.92 -28.64
CA GLY A 239 -12.91 -25.38 -28.46
C GLY A 239 -11.60 -26.08 -28.09
N SER A 240 -10.47 -25.38 -27.97
CA SER A 240 -9.24 -25.95 -27.42
C SER A 240 -9.40 -26.19 -25.93
N LYS A 241 -8.96 -27.37 -25.44
CA LYS A 241 -8.94 -27.70 -24.01
C LYS A 241 -7.64 -27.22 -23.31
N THR A 242 -6.67 -26.75 -24.08
CA THR A 242 -5.30 -26.43 -23.59
C THR A 242 -4.91 -24.96 -23.76
N GLU A 243 -5.66 -24.18 -24.54
CA GLU A 243 -5.39 -22.77 -24.77
C GLU A 243 -6.49 -21.91 -24.14
N SER A 244 -6.09 -20.82 -23.50
CA SER A 244 -6.99 -19.86 -22.86
C SER A 244 -6.69 -18.45 -23.38
N ILE A 245 -7.72 -17.65 -23.57
CA ILE A 245 -7.59 -16.22 -23.88
C ILE A 245 -7.88 -15.45 -22.61
N LEU A 246 -6.97 -14.54 -22.26
CA LEU A 246 -7.19 -13.51 -21.25
C LEU A 246 -7.85 -12.31 -21.92
N LEU A 247 -9.10 -12.04 -21.57
CA LEU A 247 -9.83 -10.84 -21.98
C LEU A 247 -9.77 -9.86 -20.81
N THR A 248 -8.94 -8.81 -20.94
CA THR A 248 -8.84 -7.72 -19.96
C THR A 248 -9.44 -6.44 -20.54
N ILE A 249 -10.16 -5.72 -19.72
CA ILE A 249 -10.70 -4.40 -20.05
C ILE A 249 -10.36 -3.45 -18.89
#